data_4c682ca06d443bb0f58ff2cc02dff854
#
_entry.id   4c682ca06d443bb0f58ff2cc02dff854
#
_cell.length_a   1.000
_cell.length_b   1.000
_cell.length_c   1.000
_cell.angle_alpha   90.00
_cell.angle_beta   90.00
_cell.angle_gamma   90.00
#
_symmetry.space_group_name_H-M   'P 1'
#
loop_
_entity.id
_entity.type
_entity.pdbx_description
1 polymer ?
#
loop_
_entity_poly.entity_id
_entity_poly.type
_entity_poly.pdbx_seq_one_letter_code
_entity_poly.pdbx_strand_id
1 'polypeptide(L)'
;MQAEQEIVVLSNGPGELATWVYPYVTTLRQRVGSRVRISVVMVPCPHASGHEAEIARRYPVDRVLPVREFWRLLITKTTASGWDWLPRGAVVFLGGDQLFAVLLAKRLGYRCLLYCEWQARWHRWVDVIALRRPQPVPPTRAKVAVIGDLMTDVQTLAPEAQPDLRQMLGLAATTPLVALMAGSKPNKLKLGLPLSLAIADQLASATPPIPCVIPVAPTLTLESLSRYADPTDNPELTHIAGTTAQLYQPTDGLPYLETPQGTKVYLWQQLPNYPLLRQVAIAVTTVGANTAELAALNVPMVVLLPAQQLRVRRAHPWDGLAGLLVALPAIGRHWTALVFWVLVAKGLGWRRFWQVLQAPDIDWQLVKEGLGYKAWPNLWAGQEIVPELVGPLDPQAVAEQLIHYLDHPQELAAMKVALQAVVGSPGAAASLVELTLSELSVGKE
;
A
#
# COMPACT_ATOMS: atom_id res chain seq x y z
N MET A 1 36.84 -2.15 -3.63
CA MET A 1 36.68 -2.46 -5.08
C MET A 1 35.66 -1.45 -5.62
N GLN A 2 35.97 -0.79 -6.73
CA GLN A 2 34.99 0.09 -7.39
C GLN A 2 33.95 -0.78 -8.11
N ALA A 3 32.70 -0.33 -8.10
CA ALA A 3 31.63 -1.00 -8.84
C ALA A 3 31.92 -0.93 -10.35
N GLU A 4 31.73 -2.04 -11.04
CA GLU A 4 31.98 -2.15 -12.51
C GLU A 4 30.70 -2.01 -13.32
N GLN A 5 29.56 -2.23 -12.70
CA GLN A 5 28.22 -2.23 -13.31
C GLN A 5 27.24 -1.46 -12.47
N GLU A 6 26.18 -0.98 -13.11
CA GLU A 6 25.14 -0.20 -12.47
C GLU A 6 23.74 -0.77 -12.71
N ILE A 7 22.94 -0.81 -11.67
CA ILE A 7 21.51 -1.11 -11.75
C ILE A 7 20.74 0.12 -11.31
N VAL A 8 19.92 0.63 -12.22
CA VAL A 8 19.05 1.79 -12.00
C VAL A 8 17.63 1.29 -11.81
N VAL A 9 17.11 1.41 -10.60
CA VAL A 9 15.74 1.01 -10.25
C VAL A 9 14.81 2.22 -10.41
N LEU A 10 13.77 2.10 -11.22
CA LEU A 10 12.72 3.12 -11.34
C LEU A 10 11.54 2.77 -10.44
N SER A 11 11.10 3.75 -9.67
CA SER A 11 9.89 3.64 -8.85
C SER A 11 9.23 5.00 -8.64
N ASN A 12 8.02 5.03 -8.09
CA ASN A 12 7.22 6.26 -8.04
C ASN A 12 6.48 6.52 -6.74
N GLY A 13 6.03 5.49 -6.02
CA GLY A 13 5.17 5.66 -4.87
C GLY A 13 5.68 4.94 -3.61
N PRO A 14 5.22 5.35 -2.42
CA PRO A 14 5.64 4.73 -1.17
C PRO A 14 5.21 3.25 -1.07
N GLY A 15 4.09 2.88 -1.69
CA GLY A 15 3.65 1.48 -1.76
C GLY A 15 4.62 0.62 -2.54
N GLU A 16 4.97 1.02 -3.76
CA GLU A 16 5.92 0.30 -4.64
C GLU A 16 7.31 0.24 -4.02
N LEU A 17 7.73 1.29 -3.30
CA LEU A 17 8.99 1.29 -2.57
C LEU A 17 9.03 0.19 -1.51
N ALA A 18 8.00 0.09 -0.69
CA ALA A 18 7.93 -0.91 0.37
C ALA A 18 7.79 -2.34 -0.17
N THR A 19 6.96 -2.53 -1.21
CA THR A 19 6.51 -3.85 -1.63
C THR A 19 7.33 -4.46 -2.77
N TRP A 20 7.97 -3.63 -3.61
CA TRP A 20 8.75 -4.11 -4.77
C TRP A 20 10.20 -3.69 -4.72
N VAL A 21 10.49 -2.40 -4.42
CA VAL A 21 11.88 -1.91 -4.42
C VAL A 21 12.65 -2.50 -3.26
N TYR A 22 12.10 -2.45 -2.04
CA TYR A 22 12.78 -2.94 -0.84
C TYR A 22 13.20 -4.42 -0.95
N PRO A 23 12.31 -5.38 -1.28
CA PRO A 23 12.72 -6.76 -1.44
C PRO A 23 13.74 -6.96 -2.57
N TYR A 24 13.57 -6.29 -3.70
CA TYR A 24 14.50 -6.41 -4.82
C TYR A 24 15.90 -5.91 -4.48
N VAL A 25 16.03 -4.67 -3.98
CA VAL A 25 17.35 -4.09 -3.70
C VAL A 25 18.07 -4.77 -2.52
N THR A 26 17.30 -5.27 -1.54
CA THR A 26 17.85 -6.03 -0.40
C THR A 26 18.43 -7.36 -0.89
N THR A 27 17.66 -8.12 -1.66
CA THR A 27 18.12 -9.39 -2.24
C THR A 27 19.30 -9.16 -3.20
N LEU A 28 19.24 -8.11 -4.03
CA LEU A 28 20.33 -7.75 -4.94
C LEU A 28 21.60 -7.42 -4.14
N ARG A 29 21.52 -6.58 -3.11
CA ARG A 29 22.67 -6.20 -2.27
C ARG A 29 23.29 -7.42 -1.57
N GLN A 30 22.48 -8.33 -1.06
CA GLN A 30 22.94 -9.58 -0.46
C GLN A 30 23.70 -10.46 -1.48
N ARG A 31 23.22 -10.48 -2.73
CA ARG A 31 23.81 -11.32 -3.81
C ARG A 31 25.12 -10.75 -4.36
N VAL A 32 25.22 -9.44 -4.55
CA VAL A 32 26.34 -8.83 -5.30
C VAL A 32 27.28 -7.99 -4.41
N GLY A 33 26.88 -7.66 -3.19
CA GLY A 33 27.66 -6.78 -2.31
C GLY A 33 27.89 -5.40 -2.95
N SER A 34 29.11 -4.88 -2.87
CA SER A 34 29.52 -3.59 -3.46
C SER A 34 29.99 -3.66 -4.91
N ARG A 35 29.95 -4.84 -5.53
CA ARG A 35 30.41 -5.03 -6.94
C ARG A 35 29.50 -4.31 -7.96
N VAL A 36 28.26 -4.06 -7.60
CA VAL A 36 27.28 -3.37 -8.44
C VAL A 36 26.81 -2.11 -7.71
N ARG A 37 26.76 -1.00 -8.42
CA ARG A 37 26.18 0.24 -7.92
C ARG A 37 24.67 0.21 -8.14
N ILE A 38 23.92 0.40 -7.04
CA ILE A 38 22.45 0.40 -7.04
C ILE A 38 21.97 1.84 -6.91
N SER A 39 21.31 2.34 -7.95
CA SER A 39 20.75 3.68 -8.01
C SER A 39 19.23 3.61 -8.07
N VAL A 40 18.52 4.33 -7.20
CA VAL A 40 17.06 4.44 -7.28
C VAL A 40 16.70 5.79 -7.90
N VAL A 41 15.88 5.80 -8.91
CA VAL A 41 15.39 6.99 -9.60
C VAL A 41 13.89 7.11 -9.41
N MET A 42 13.47 8.16 -8.71
CA MET A 42 12.06 8.46 -8.52
C MET A 42 11.49 9.12 -9.77
N VAL A 43 10.38 8.57 -10.29
CA VAL A 43 9.69 9.09 -11.49
C VAL A 43 8.41 9.83 -11.13
N PRO A 44 7.93 10.76 -11.99
CA PRO A 44 6.70 11.50 -11.75
C PRO A 44 5.49 10.58 -11.53
N CYS A 45 4.72 10.88 -10.49
CA CYS A 45 3.50 10.17 -10.14
C CYS A 45 2.46 11.12 -9.55
N PRO A 46 1.20 11.09 -10.02
CA PRO A 46 0.13 11.92 -9.45
C PRO A 46 -0.22 11.53 -8.00
N HIS A 47 0.24 10.38 -7.55
CA HIS A 47 -0.03 9.84 -6.21
C HIS A 47 1.17 9.93 -5.26
N ALA A 48 2.28 10.55 -5.69
CA ALA A 48 3.47 10.73 -4.87
C ALA A 48 3.18 11.59 -3.63
N SER A 49 3.85 11.28 -2.51
CA SER A 49 3.77 12.04 -1.27
C SER A 49 4.83 13.15 -1.19
N GLY A 50 5.90 13.04 -2.01
CA GLY A 50 7.08 13.92 -1.99
C GLY A 50 8.23 13.38 -1.12
N HIS A 51 7.99 12.40 -0.26
CA HIS A 51 8.97 11.82 0.67
C HIS A 51 9.59 10.51 0.19
N GLU A 52 9.23 10.04 -1.01
CA GLU A 52 9.66 8.74 -1.54
C GLU A 52 11.19 8.61 -1.60
N ALA A 53 11.88 9.68 -1.98
CA ALA A 53 13.34 9.66 -2.03
C ALA A 53 13.99 9.50 -0.64
N GLU A 54 13.36 10.02 0.43
CA GLU A 54 13.82 9.86 1.80
C GLU A 54 13.63 8.41 2.28
N ILE A 55 12.51 7.80 1.92
CA ILE A 55 12.23 6.39 2.20
C ILE A 55 13.28 5.51 1.50
N ALA A 56 13.49 5.72 0.20
CA ALA A 56 14.44 4.94 -0.58
C ALA A 56 15.90 5.04 -0.09
N ARG A 57 16.30 6.18 0.51
CA ARG A 57 17.64 6.33 1.11
C ARG A 57 17.89 5.46 2.34
N ARG A 58 16.84 4.92 2.96
CA ARG A 58 16.96 3.98 4.10
C ARG A 58 17.21 2.54 3.64
N TYR A 59 17.12 2.27 2.34
CA TYR A 59 17.34 0.95 1.75
C TYR A 59 18.82 0.74 1.44
N PRO A 60 19.28 -0.51 1.24
CA PRO A 60 20.69 -0.81 0.95
C PRO A 60 21.07 -0.44 -0.51
N VAL A 61 20.92 0.84 -0.84
CA VAL A 61 21.22 1.43 -2.15
C VAL A 61 22.34 2.46 -2.05
N ASP A 62 23.06 2.73 -3.15
CA ASP A 62 24.19 3.64 -3.12
C ASP A 62 23.78 5.10 -3.30
N ARG A 63 22.70 5.33 -4.09
CA ARG A 63 22.21 6.70 -4.35
C ARG A 63 20.76 6.74 -4.77
N VAL A 64 20.10 7.87 -4.50
CA VAL A 64 18.68 8.08 -4.80
C VAL A 64 18.50 9.42 -5.47
N LEU A 65 17.87 9.44 -6.65
CA LEU A 65 17.50 10.65 -7.39
C LEU A 65 16.05 11.02 -7.07
N PRO A 66 15.79 12.24 -6.54
CA PRO A 66 14.44 12.70 -6.27
C PRO A 66 13.70 13.03 -7.58
N VAL A 67 12.37 12.96 -7.55
CA VAL A 67 11.50 13.15 -8.73
C VAL A 67 11.73 14.49 -9.45
N ARG A 68 12.08 15.56 -8.72
CA ARG A 68 12.35 16.88 -9.28
C ARG A 68 13.51 16.90 -10.29
N GLU A 69 14.44 15.93 -10.22
CA GLU A 69 15.59 15.82 -11.11
C GLU A 69 15.36 14.85 -12.27
N PHE A 70 14.26 14.13 -12.29
CA PHE A 70 13.99 13.09 -13.29
C PHE A 70 14.05 13.63 -14.74
N TRP A 71 13.38 14.73 -15.03
CA TRP A 71 13.36 15.30 -16.37
C TRP A 71 14.74 15.79 -16.81
N ARG A 72 15.51 16.40 -15.90
CA ARG A 72 16.89 16.79 -16.16
C ARG A 72 17.73 15.59 -16.55
N LEU A 73 17.67 14.51 -15.75
CA LEU A 73 18.37 13.26 -16.04
C LEU A 73 17.98 12.72 -17.43
N LEU A 74 16.69 12.63 -17.72
CA LEU A 74 16.19 12.06 -18.96
C LEU A 74 16.63 12.87 -20.20
N ILE A 75 16.61 14.20 -20.10
CA ILE A 75 16.94 15.10 -21.23
C ILE A 75 18.46 15.27 -21.39
N THR A 76 19.17 15.54 -20.30
CA THR A 76 20.59 15.94 -20.34
C THR A 76 21.57 14.85 -19.95
N LYS A 77 21.11 13.72 -19.41
CA LYS A 77 21.95 12.64 -18.81
C LYS A 77 22.76 13.13 -17.59
N THR A 78 22.43 14.30 -17.02
CA THR A 78 23.09 14.89 -15.86
C THR A 78 22.15 14.99 -14.68
N THR A 79 22.70 15.04 -13.47
CA THR A 79 21.97 15.28 -12.22
C THR A 79 22.55 16.52 -11.52
N ALA A 80 21.81 17.10 -10.57
CA ALA A 80 22.30 18.26 -9.81
C ALA A 80 23.54 17.89 -8.96
N SER A 81 23.61 16.66 -8.50
CA SER A 81 24.72 16.11 -7.73
C SER A 81 25.87 15.58 -8.58
N GLY A 82 25.84 15.80 -9.90
CA GLY A 82 26.93 15.41 -10.80
C GLY A 82 27.17 13.91 -10.91
N TRP A 83 26.10 13.09 -10.94
CA TRP A 83 26.26 11.65 -11.05
C TRP A 83 27.00 11.25 -12.34
N ASP A 84 28.00 10.42 -12.20
CA ASP A 84 28.62 9.65 -13.26
C ASP A 84 27.77 8.40 -13.57
N TRP A 85 27.92 7.86 -14.77
CA TRP A 85 27.26 6.66 -15.22
C TRP A 85 28.29 5.64 -15.66
N LEU A 86 28.16 4.40 -15.14
CA LEU A 86 29.06 3.33 -15.54
C LEU A 86 28.78 2.88 -16.98
N PRO A 87 29.78 2.34 -17.70
CA PRO A 87 29.62 1.96 -19.10
C PRO A 87 28.60 0.84 -19.34
N ARG A 88 28.34 0.02 -18.33
CA ARG A 88 27.42 -1.12 -18.38
C ARG A 88 26.40 -1.03 -17.27
N GLY A 89 25.14 -1.31 -17.60
CA GLY A 89 24.09 -1.28 -16.59
C GLY A 89 22.76 -1.82 -17.09
N ALA A 90 21.82 -1.87 -16.15
CA ALA A 90 20.44 -2.23 -16.41
C ALA A 90 19.50 -1.22 -15.74
N VAL A 91 18.38 -0.92 -16.39
CA VAL A 91 17.25 -0.19 -15.85
C VAL A 91 16.16 -1.19 -15.51
N VAL A 92 15.77 -1.27 -14.24
CA VAL A 92 14.75 -2.17 -13.73
C VAL A 92 13.53 -1.36 -13.32
N PHE A 93 12.41 -1.60 -13.98
CA PHE A 93 11.15 -0.94 -13.70
C PHE A 93 10.42 -1.64 -12.56
N LEU A 94 10.23 -0.91 -11.45
CA LEU A 94 9.48 -1.33 -10.26
C LEU A 94 8.42 -0.32 -9.83
N GLY A 95 7.90 0.48 -10.76
CA GLY A 95 6.81 1.42 -10.49
C GLY A 95 6.88 2.67 -11.37
N GLY A 96 5.71 3.27 -11.59
CA GLY A 96 5.55 4.44 -12.44
C GLY A 96 5.02 4.09 -13.83
N ASP A 97 5.40 4.89 -14.85
CA ASP A 97 5.10 4.56 -16.24
C ASP A 97 6.25 3.77 -16.87
N GLN A 98 5.96 2.63 -17.47
CA GLN A 98 6.94 1.77 -18.15
C GLN A 98 7.71 2.51 -19.24
N LEU A 99 7.11 3.54 -19.87
CA LEU A 99 7.78 4.36 -20.88
C LEU A 99 9.04 5.03 -20.33
N PHE A 100 9.01 5.47 -19.07
CA PHE A 100 10.16 6.12 -18.46
C PHE A 100 11.36 5.16 -18.33
N ALA A 101 11.10 3.89 -18.05
CA ALA A 101 12.17 2.89 -18.02
C ALA A 101 12.81 2.68 -19.39
N VAL A 102 11.99 2.57 -20.44
CA VAL A 102 12.46 2.45 -21.84
C VAL A 102 13.29 3.66 -22.26
N LEU A 103 12.79 4.88 -21.98
CA LEU A 103 13.47 6.11 -22.36
C LEU A 103 14.79 6.27 -21.61
N LEU A 104 14.80 5.97 -20.29
CA LEU A 104 16.02 6.07 -19.50
C LEU A 104 17.05 5.01 -19.89
N ALA A 105 16.64 3.77 -20.14
CA ALA A 105 17.52 2.71 -20.60
C ALA A 105 18.19 3.09 -21.93
N LYS A 106 17.44 3.58 -22.91
CA LYS A 106 17.98 4.10 -24.17
C LYS A 106 18.94 5.26 -23.94
N ARG A 107 18.60 6.19 -23.06
CA ARG A 107 19.40 7.37 -22.76
C ARG A 107 20.77 7.02 -22.17
N LEU A 108 20.80 6.00 -21.28
CA LEU A 108 22.02 5.53 -20.62
C LEU A 108 22.81 4.52 -21.45
N GLY A 109 22.19 3.86 -22.43
CA GLY A 109 22.74 2.72 -23.15
C GLY A 109 22.69 1.43 -22.35
N TYR A 110 21.68 1.28 -21.48
CA TYR A 110 21.53 0.16 -20.55
C TYR A 110 20.47 -0.83 -21.03
N ARG A 111 20.52 -2.06 -20.51
CA ARG A 111 19.47 -3.05 -20.67
C ARG A 111 18.21 -2.60 -19.96
N CYS A 112 17.03 -2.96 -20.45
CA CYS A 112 15.73 -2.58 -19.90
C CYS A 112 14.95 -3.80 -19.45
N LEU A 113 14.63 -3.87 -18.16
CA LEU A 113 13.84 -4.94 -17.55
C LEU A 113 12.55 -4.35 -16.99
N LEU A 114 11.41 -4.98 -17.30
CA LEU A 114 10.11 -4.60 -16.74
C LEU A 114 9.62 -5.69 -15.79
N TYR A 115 9.28 -5.31 -14.55
CA TYR A 115 8.42 -6.10 -13.69
C TYR A 115 6.97 -5.68 -13.95
N CYS A 116 6.12 -6.63 -14.33
CA CYS A 116 4.75 -6.35 -14.77
C CYS A 116 3.73 -7.08 -13.88
N GLU A 117 2.98 -6.30 -13.10
CA GLU A 117 1.76 -6.77 -12.43
C GLU A 117 0.63 -6.95 -13.45
N TRP A 118 0.55 -6.03 -14.40
CA TRP A 118 -0.43 -5.98 -15.49
C TRP A 118 0.29 -6.07 -16.84
N GLN A 119 -0.29 -5.53 -17.89
CA GLN A 119 0.22 -5.60 -19.26
C GLN A 119 1.62 -4.99 -19.44
N ALA A 120 2.47 -5.66 -20.21
CA ALA A 120 3.74 -5.12 -20.71
C ALA A 120 3.47 -4.25 -21.96
N ARG A 121 3.24 -2.94 -21.79
CA ARG A 121 2.88 -2.02 -22.88
C ARG A 121 4.00 -1.80 -23.88
N TRP A 122 5.26 -1.77 -23.41
CA TRP A 122 6.44 -1.45 -24.24
C TRP A 122 7.30 -2.67 -24.58
N HIS A 123 6.66 -3.85 -24.72
CA HIS A 123 7.28 -5.17 -24.89
C HIS A 123 8.30 -5.26 -26.02
N ARG A 124 8.21 -4.39 -27.07
CA ARG A 124 9.14 -4.39 -28.23
C ARG A 124 10.46 -3.64 -27.95
N TRP A 125 10.55 -2.91 -26.85
CA TRP A 125 11.64 -1.96 -26.57
C TRP A 125 12.42 -2.34 -25.31
N VAL A 126 12.20 -3.54 -24.79
CA VAL A 126 12.80 -4.03 -23.57
C VAL A 126 13.50 -5.36 -23.78
N ASP A 127 14.44 -5.69 -22.91
CA ASP A 127 15.23 -6.92 -22.99
C ASP A 127 14.56 -8.06 -22.19
N VAL A 128 13.92 -7.74 -21.06
CA VAL A 128 13.26 -8.73 -20.19
C VAL A 128 11.88 -8.22 -19.74
N ILE A 129 10.93 -9.14 -19.70
CA ILE A 129 9.60 -8.95 -19.12
C ILE A 129 9.42 -10.01 -18.02
N ALA A 130 9.49 -9.55 -16.78
CA ALA A 130 9.24 -10.36 -15.60
C ALA A 130 7.78 -10.19 -15.18
N LEU A 131 6.99 -11.26 -15.26
CA LEU A 131 5.58 -11.24 -14.97
C LEU A 131 5.30 -11.69 -13.54
N ARG A 132 4.41 -10.97 -12.86
CA ARG A 132 3.90 -11.39 -11.55
C ARG A 132 3.11 -12.70 -11.64
N ARG A 133 2.29 -12.84 -12.68
CA ARG A 133 1.43 -14.01 -12.93
C ARG A 133 1.44 -14.35 -14.41
N PRO A 134 1.12 -15.60 -14.79
CA PRO A 134 0.93 -15.94 -16.19
C PRO A 134 -0.11 -15.03 -16.83
N GLN A 135 0.27 -14.36 -17.91
CA GLN A 135 -0.61 -13.50 -18.70
C GLN A 135 -0.13 -13.44 -20.14
N PRO A 136 -1.04 -13.18 -21.11
CA PRO A 136 -0.65 -13.01 -22.50
C PRO A 136 0.31 -11.83 -22.67
N VAL A 137 1.43 -12.08 -23.37
CA VAL A 137 2.36 -11.04 -23.80
C VAL A 137 2.33 -11.01 -25.32
N PRO A 138 2.17 -9.81 -25.94
CA PRO A 138 2.24 -9.72 -27.40
C PRO A 138 3.60 -10.16 -27.93
N PRO A 139 3.71 -10.55 -29.22
CA PRO A 139 4.97 -10.99 -29.82
C PRO A 139 6.11 -10.02 -29.54
N THR A 140 7.20 -10.51 -28.94
CA THR A 140 8.35 -9.72 -28.52
C THR A 140 9.64 -10.51 -28.71
N ARG A 141 10.77 -9.80 -28.75
CA ARG A 141 12.13 -10.39 -28.67
C ARG A 141 12.63 -10.44 -27.24
N ALA A 142 11.93 -9.81 -26.31
CA ALA A 142 12.30 -9.82 -24.90
C ALA A 142 12.18 -11.21 -24.31
N LYS A 143 13.07 -11.54 -23.38
CA LYS A 143 12.95 -12.73 -22.53
C LYS A 143 11.74 -12.56 -21.61
N VAL A 144 10.80 -13.48 -21.65
CA VAL A 144 9.60 -13.44 -20.80
C VAL A 144 9.70 -14.53 -19.74
N ALA A 145 9.52 -14.15 -18.47
CA ALA A 145 9.54 -15.09 -17.36
C ALA A 145 8.43 -14.75 -16.36
N VAL A 146 7.75 -15.75 -15.83
CA VAL A 146 6.84 -15.61 -14.69
C VAL A 146 7.67 -15.81 -13.42
N ILE A 147 7.79 -14.77 -12.61
CA ILE A 147 8.68 -14.79 -11.43
C ILE A 147 7.92 -14.76 -10.09
N GLY A 148 6.62 -14.47 -10.10
CA GLY A 148 5.83 -14.29 -8.88
C GLY A 148 5.73 -12.84 -8.41
N ASP A 149 5.25 -12.66 -7.20
CA ASP A 149 5.02 -11.36 -6.61
C ASP A 149 6.19 -10.94 -5.71
N LEU A 150 6.86 -9.84 -6.07
CA LEU A 150 7.96 -9.26 -5.27
C LEU A 150 7.54 -8.97 -3.82
N MET A 151 6.27 -8.67 -3.60
CA MET A 151 5.75 -8.37 -2.27
C MET A 151 5.84 -9.58 -1.33
N THR A 152 5.77 -10.82 -1.85
CA THR A 152 5.86 -12.02 -1.03
C THR A 152 7.23 -12.21 -0.40
N ASP A 153 8.26 -11.67 -1.02
CA ASP A 153 9.64 -11.80 -0.52
C ASP A 153 9.86 -11.08 0.81
N VAL A 154 8.97 -10.11 1.18
CA VAL A 154 9.01 -9.50 2.51
C VAL A 154 8.80 -10.51 3.64
N GLN A 155 8.21 -11.69 3.33
CA GLN A 155 8.06 -12.78 4.32
C GLN A 155 9.41 -13.38 4.73
N THR A 156 10.38 -13.41 3.85
CA THR A 156 11.67 -14.07 4.05
C THR A 156 12.81 -13.09 4.34
N LEU A 157 12.60 -11.80 4.05
CA LEU A 157 13.58 -10.79 4.42
C LEU A 157 13.68 -10.75 5.94
N ALA A 158 14.81 -11.21 6.47
CA ALA A 158 15.10 -11.07 7.90
C ALA A 158 15.30 -9.57 8.18
N PRO A 159 14.44 -8.94 8.97
CA PRO A 159 14.74 -7.61 9.47
C PRO A 159 15.89 -7.73 10.47
N GLU A 160 16.67 -6.67 10.64
CA GLU A 160 17.45 -6.49 11.86
C GLU A 160 16.50 -6.73 13.03
N ALA A 161 17.00 -7.43 14.08
CA ALA A 161 16.19 -7.85 15.20
C ALA A 161 15.42 -6.66 15.78
N GLN A 162 14.14 -6.57 15.46
CA GLN A 162 13.26 -5.55 16.05
C GLN A 162 12.69 -6.08 17.37
N PRO A 163 12.53 -5.22 18.37
CA PRO A 163 12.02 -5.63 19.66
C PRO A 163 10.60 -6.18 19.55
N ASP A 164 10.29 -7.17 20.34
CA ASP A 164 8.93 -7.68 20.48
C ASP A 164 8.05 -6.61 21.14
N LEU A 165 7.01 -6.17 20.43
CA LEU A 165 6.08 -5.15 20.95
C LEU A 165 5.42 -5.60 22.25
N ARG A 166 5.10 -6.89 22.40
CA ARG A 166 4.50 -7.41 23.63
C ARG A 166 5.45 -7.24 24.83
N GLN A 167 6.74 -7.52 24.64
CA GLN A 167 7.75 -7.32 25.69
C GLN A 167 7.89 -5.84 26.04
N MET A 168 7.92 -4.94 25.03
CA MET A 168 7.99 -3.49 25.26
C MET A 168 6.79 -2.96 26.06
N LEU A 169 5.63 -3.58 25.89
CA LEU A 169 4.39 -3.19 26.57
C LEU A 169 4.12 -3.99 27.86
N GLY A 170 5.01 -4.90 28.25
CA GLY A 170 4.83 -5.77 29.42
C GLY A 170 3.65 -6.73 29.28
N LEU A 171 3.28 -7.13 28.05
CA LEU A 171 2.15 -8.01 27.76
C LEU A 171 2.59 -9.48 27.74
N ALA A 172 1.66 -10.38 28.04
CA ALA A 172 1.90 -11.81 27.87
C ALA A 172 2.11 -12.16 26.37
N ALA A 173 2.94 -13.17 26.10
CA ALA A 173 3.23 -13.61 24.72
C ALA A 173 1.96 -14.06 23.96
N THR A 174 0.93 -14.47 24.65
CA THR A 174 -0.36 -14.90 24.08
C THR A 174 -1.36 -13.77 23.90
N THR A 175 -1.08 -12.55 24.39
CA THR A 175 -1.99 -11.41 24.26
C THR A 175 -2.19 -11.08 22.79
N PRO A 176 -3.43 -11.08 22.25
CA PRO A 176 -3.67 -10.67 20.87
C PRO A 176 -3.39 -9.18 20.70
N LEU A 177 -2.73 -8.82 19.61
CA LEU A 177 -2.50 -7.43 19.20
C LEU A 177 -3.32 -7.13 17.96
N VAL A 178 -3.92 -5.95 17.90
CA VAL A 178 -4.66 -5.45 16.73
C VAL A 178 -3.90 -4.29 16.12
N ALA A 179 -3.58 -4.39 14.82
CA ALA A 179 -3.03 -3.26 14.07
C ALA A 179 -4.15 -2.40 13.48
N LEU A 180 -4.04 -1.08 13.63
CA LEU A 180 -4.98 -0.11 13.07
C LEU A 180 -4.28 0.70 11.98
N MET A 181 -4.57 0.39 10.71
CA MET A 181 -3.92 1.01 9.56
C MET A 181 -4.85 2.04 8.90
N ALA A 182 -4.94 3.22 9.50
CA ALA A 182 -5.83 4.30 9.07
C ALA A 182 -5.51 4.89 7.69
N GLY A 183 -4.35 4.53 7.11
CA GLY A 183 -3.86 5.03 5.83
C GLY A 183 -2.70 6.01 5.99
N SER A 184 -2.21 6.54 4.86
CA SER A 184 -1.07 7.47 4.79
C SER A 184 -1.40 8.81 4.13
N LYS A 185 -2.59 8.96 3.55
CA LYS A 185 -3.00 10.16 2.80
C LYS A 185 -4.02 10.97 3.60
N PRO A 186 -4.01 12.32 3.52
CA PRO A 186 -4.91 13.18 4.29
C PRO A 186 -6.38 12.81 4.20
N ASN A 187 -6.87 12.50 3.00
CA ASN A 187 -8.26 12.13 2.76
C ASN A 187 -8.68 10.80 3.42
N LYS A 188 -7.74 9.91 3.69
CA LYS A 188 -7.98 8.66 4.42
C LYS A 188 -7.84 8.85 5.93
N LEU A 189 -6.82 9.58 6.35
CA LEU A 189 -6.51 9.82 7.75
C LEU A 189 -7.63 10.59 8.46
N LYS A 190 -8.24 11.58 7.78
CA LYS A 190 -9.37 12.37 8.32
C LYS A 190 -10.55 11.52 8.80
N LEU A 191 -10.78 10.39 8.15
CA LEU A 191 -11.87 9.46 8.49
C LEU A 191 -11.33 8.23 9.23
N GLY A 192 -10.21 7.69 8.74
CA GLY A 192 -9.66 6.43 9.21
C GLY A 192 -9.08 6.50 10.63
N LEU A 193 -8.36 7.59 10.98
CA LEU A 193 -7.76 7.68 12.31
C LEU A 193 -8.81 7.80 13.42
N PRO A 194 -9.77 8.75 13.37
CA PRO A 194 -10.80 8.85 14.40
C PRO A 194 -11.65 7.59 14.56
N LEU A 195 -12.00 6.94 13.45
CA LEU A 195 -12.72 5.67 13.46
C LEU A 195 -11.88 4.56 14.11
N SER A 196 -10.59 4.46 13.78
CA SER A 196 -9.67 3.49 14.37
C SER A 196 -9.52 3.68 15.88
N LEU A 197 -9.46 4.94 16.34
CA LEU A 197 -9.40 5.25 17.76
C LEU A 197 -10.70 4.86 18.50
N ALA A 198 -11.86 5.10 17.89
CA ALA A 198 -13.14 4.68 18.47
C ALA A 198 -13.29 3.14 18.52
N ILE A 199 -12.76 2.42 17.51
CA ILE A 199 -12.66 0.94 17.54
C ILE A 199 -11.73 0.51 18.67
N ALA A 200 -10.61 1.19 18.88
CA ALA A 200 -9.68 0.89 19.97
C ALA A 200 -10.32 1.08 21.35
N ASP A 201 -11.18 2.08 21.55
CA ASP A 201 -11.94 2.28 22.77
C ASP A 201 -12.83 1.07 23.08
N GLN A 202 -13.52 0.54 22.07
CA GLN A 202 -14.34 -0.66 22.23
C GLN A 202 -13.50 -1.90 22.54
N LEU A 203 -12.34 -2.09 21.88
CA LEU A 203 -11.43 -3.20 22.11
C LEU A 203 -10.78 -3.12 23.50
N ALA A 204 -10.49 -1.93 24.00
CA ALA A 204 -9.96 -1.71 25.34
C ALA A 204 -11.00 -2.05 26.45
N SER A 205 -12.29 -1.94 26.12
CA SER A 205 -13.39 -2.28 27.02
C SER A 205 -13.69 -3.78 27.08
N ALA A 206 -13.06 -4.59 26.21
CA ALA A 206 -13.20 -6.05 26.23
C ALA A 206 -12.53 -6.66 27.49
N THR A 207 -12.89 -7.90 27.81
CA THR A 207 -12.31 -8.63 28.93
C THR A 207 -11.71 -9.96 28.47
N PRO A 208 -10.37 -10.09 28.43
CA PRO A 208 -9.37 -9.06 28.76
C PRO A 208 -9.26 -7.93 27.71
N PRO A 209 -8.74 -6.75 28.07
CA PRO A 209 -8.52 -5.65 27.13
C PRO A 209 -7.59 -6.04 25.98
N ILE A 210 -7.93 -5.61 24.77
CA ILE A 210 -7.17 -5.92 23.55
C ILE A 210 -6.35 -4.69 23.14
N PRO A 211 -5.01 -4.75 23.23
CA PRO A 211 -4.14 -3.64 22.88
C PRO A 211 -4.08 -3.39 21.38
N CYS A 212 -4.05 -2.10 21.02
CA CYS A 212 -4.00 -1.63 19.65
C CYS A 212 -2.70 -0.90 19.36
N VAL A 213 -2.22 -1.05 18.10
CA VAL A 213 -1.03 -0.37 17.60
C VAL A 213 -1.30 0.22 16.21
N ILE A 214 -0.79 1.44 15.98
CA ILE A 214 -0.80 2.09 14.66
C ILE A 214 0.63 2.04 14.10
N PRO A 215 0.90 1.28 13.02
CA PRO A 215 2.11 1.45 12.24
C PRO A 215 2.06 2.81 11.55
N VAL A 216 2.91 3.74 11.98
CA VAL A 216 2.96 5.10 11.43
C VAL A 216 3.57 5.05 10.03
N ALA A 217 2.86 5.59 9.07
CA ALA A 217 3.36 5.62 7.70
C ALA A 217 4.66 6.43 7.61
N PRO A 218 5.65 6.03 6.80
CA PRO A 218 6.96 6.67 6.73
C PRO A 218 6.91 8.13 6.25
N THR A 219 5.77 8.56 5.71
CA THR A 219 5.50 9.93 5.24
C THR A 219 4.90 10.84 6.30
N LEU A 220 4.68 10.34 7.51
CA LEU A 220 4.03 11.06 8.60
C LEU A 220 4.98 11.24 9.78
N THR A 221 4.90 12.41 10.42
CA THR A 221 5.40 12.61 11.78
C THR A 221 4.29 12.32 12.78
N LEU A 222 4.63 12.09 14.05
CA LEU A 222 3.64 11.84 15.10
C LEU A 222 2.70 13.04 15.26
N GLU A 223 3.25 14.27 15.19
CA GLU A 223 2.51 15.52 15.27
C GLU A 223 1.55 15.68 14.07
N SER A 224 1.99 15.31 12.85
CA SER A 224 1.13 15.38 11.67
C SER A 224 0.01 14.33 11.72
N LEU A 225 0.28 13.16 12.30
CA LEU A 225 -0.72 12.12 12.51
C LEU A 225 -1.76 12.57 13.55
N SER A 226 -1.32 13.09 14.71
CA SER A 226 -2.21 13.46 15.81
C SER A 226 -3.23 14.55 15.44
N ARG A 227 -2.90 15.45 14.51
CA ARG A 227 -3.83 16.48 14.01
C ARG A 227 -5.11 15.90 13.42
N TYR A 228 -5.10 14.69 12.90
CA TYR A 228 -6.32 14.03 12.38
C TYR A 228 -7.25 13.53 13.49
N ALA A 229 -6.77 13.46 14.74
CA ALA A 229 -7.57 13.16 15.92
C ALA A 229 -7.98 14.42 16.71
N ASP A 230 -7.62 15.62 16.24
CA ASP A 230 -8.00 16.90 16.82
C ASP A 230 -9.17 17.51 16.05
N PRO A 231 -10.29 17.86 16.70
CA PRO A 231 -11.45 18.46 16.03
C PRO A 231 -11.16 19.84 15.43
N THR A 232 -10.14 20.55 15.92
CA THR A 232 -9.74 21.86 15.39
C THR A 232 -9.10 21.70 14.00
N ASP A 233 -8.29 20.65 13.82
CA ASP A 233 -7.57 20.37 12.57
C ASP A 233 -8.38 19.45 11.62
N ASN A 234 -9.31 18.66 12.18
CA ASN A 234 -10.11 17.70 11.43
C ASN A 234 -11.61 17.89 11.64
N PRO A 235 -12.26 18.77 10.88
CA PRO A 235 -13.70 19.02 11.00
C PRO A 235 -14.58 17.82 10.60
N GLU A 236 -14.05 16.83 9.90
CA GLU A 236 -14.79 15.60 9.55
C GLU A 236 -15.15 14.75 10.79
N LEU A 237 -14.48 14.96 11.92
CA LEU A 237 -14.80 14.29 13.20
C LEU A 237 -16.25 14.44 13.63
N THR A 238 -16.90 15.56 13.28
CA THR A 238 -18.33 15.79 13.60
C THR A 238 -19.29 14.97 12.74
N HIS A 239 -18.80 14.35 11.66
CA HIS A 239 -19.59 13.64 10.67
C HIS A 239 -19.33 12.13 10.63
N ILE A 240 -18.52 11.63 11.53
CA ILE A 240 -18.16 10.20 11.63
C ILE A 240 -18.34 9.72 13.06
N ALA A 241 -18.57 8.42 13.21
CA ALA A 241 -18.57 7.76 14.52
C ALA A 241 -17.12 7.53 14.99
N GLY A 242 -16.36 8.63 15.18
CA GLY A 242 -14.96 8.62 15.58
C GLY A 242 -14.76 9.25 16.95
N THR A 243 -13.53 9.16 17.47
CA THR A 243 -13.13 9.82 18.71
C THR A 243 -11.88 10.67 18.53
N THR A 244 -11.67 11.60 19.46
CA THR A 244 -10.46 12.43 19.53
C THR A 244 -9.35 11.70 20.27
N ALA A 245 -8.11 12.19 20.17
CA ALA A 245 -7.02 11.73 21.02
C ALA A 245 -5.92 12.77 21.16
N GLN A 246 -5.15 12.68 22.24
CA GLN A 246 -3.96 13.49 22.48
C GLN A 246 -2.70 12.64 22.26
N LEU A 247 -1.67 13.26 21.70
CA LEU A 247 -0.36 12.64 21.51
C LEU A 247 0.48 12.73 22.78
N TYR A 248 0.98 11.60 23.22
CA TYR A 248 1.96 11.48 24.30
C TYR A 248 3.25 10.86 23.77
N GLN A 249 4.38 11.48 24.12
CA GLN A 249 5.72 11.02 23.74
C GLN A 249 6.55 10.84 25.02
N PRO A 250 6.41 9.71 25.73
CA PRO A 250 7.17 9.48 26.96
C PRO A 250 8.66 9.36 26.66
N THR A 251 9.49 9.74 27.62
CA THR A 251 10.96 9.60 27.55
C THR A 251 11.34 8.13 27.44
N ASP A 252 10.67 7.28 28.21
CA ASP A 252 10.86 5.83 28.21
C ASP A 252 9.57 5.14 27.71
N GLY A 253 9.67 4.40 26.60
CA GLY A 253 8.56 3.65 26.04
C GLY A 253 8.12 4.14 24.67
N LEU A 254 7.03 3.57 24.18
CA LEU A 254 6.47 3.92 22.88
C LEU A 254 5.58 5.17 22.97
N PRO A 255 5.62 6.04 21.98
CA PRO A 255 4.63 7.10 21.85
C PRO A 255 3.24 6.49 21.65
N TYR A 256 2.20 7.20 22.09
CA TYR A 256 0.81 6.76 21.95
C TYR A 256 -0.15 7.93 21.79
N LEU A 257 -1.29 7.61 21.22
CA LEU A 257 -2.47 8.48 21.24
C LEU A 257 -3.38 8.02 22.37
N GLU A 258 -3.80 8.94 23.23
CA GLU A 258 -4.73 8.65 24.32
C GLU A 258 -6.09 9.29 24.06
N THR A 259 -7.12 8.46 24.06
CA THR A 259 -8.50 8.92 23.84
C THR A 259 -9.08 9.52 25.13
N PRO A 260 -10.20 10.25 25.08
CA PRO A 260 -10.88 10.77 26.27
C PRO A 260 -11.33 9.66 27.24
N GLN A 261 -11.46 8.41 26.79
CA GLN A 261 -11.78 7.25 27.62
C GLN A 261 -10.53 6.67 28.33
N GLY A 262 -9.35 7.23 28.07
CA GLY A 262 -8.08 6.75 28.64
C GLY A 262 -7.47 5.58 27.89
N THR A 263 -7.99 5.22 26.70
CA THR A 263 -7.42 4.17 25.87
C THR A 263 -6.12 4.64 25.23
N LYS A 264 -5.06 3.85 25.40
CA LYS A 264 -3.75 4.10 24.78
C LYS A 264 -3.62 3.29 23.49
N VAL A 265 -3.44 3.99 22.37
CA VAL A 265 -3.15 3.39 21.06
C VAL A 265 -1.70 3.67 20.73
N TYR A 266 -0.87 2.64 20.75
CA TYR A 266 0.58 2.77 20.60
C TYR A 266 0.96 3.11 19.15
N LEU A 267 2.02 3.91 18.97
CA LEU A 267 2.51 4.38 17.67
C LEU A 267 3.86 3.74 17.35
N TRP A 268 3.91 2.99 16.26
CA TRP A 268 5.12 2.31 15.83
C TRP A 268 5.76 3.05 14.65
N GLN A 269 7.02 3.50 14.82
CA GLN A 269 7.73 4.29 13.83
C GLN A 269 8.89 3.54 13.15
N GLN A 270 9.24 2.35 13.62
CA GLN A 270 10.36 1.59 13.04
C GLN A 270 9.98 1.05 11.66
N LEU A 271 10.90 1.21 10.72
CA LEU A 271 10.72 0.77 9.33
C LEU A 271 11.85 -0.20 8.93
N PRO A 272 11.54 -1.21 8.13
CA PRO A 272 10.19 -1.59 7.70
C PRO A 272 9.34 -2.11 8.88
N ASN A 273 8.03 -1.92 8.83
CA ASN A 273 7.12 -2.34 9.91
C ASN A 273 6.68 -3.82 9.83
N TYR A 274 7.26 -4.60 8.93
CA TYR A 274 6.93 -6.03 8.73
C TYR A 274 7.07 -6.88 10.00
N PRO A 275 8.11 -6.71 10.85
CA PRO A 275 8.23 -7.47 12.09
C PRO A 275 7.11 -7.18 13.08
N LEU A 276 6.63 -5.93 13.14
CA LEU A 276 5.44 -5.59 13.91
C LEU A 276 4.20 -6.30 13.35
N LEU A 277 3.96 -6.16 12.03
CA LEU A 277 2.77 -6.70 11.40
C LEU A 277 2.68 -8.24 11.53
N ARG A 278 3.81 -8.94 11.65
CA ARG A 278 3.82 -10.38 11.93
C ARG A 278 3.42 -10.74 13.36
N GLN A 279 3.50 -9.79 14.29
CA GLN A 279 3.12 -10.02 15.69
C GLN A 279 1.63 -9.81 15.92
N VAL A 280 0.91 -9.12 15.03
CA VAL A 280 -0.52 -8.86 15.22
C VAL A 280 -1.36 -10.06 14.85
N ALA A 281 -2.45 -10.25 15.58
CA ALA A 281 -3.41 -11.32 15.34
C ALA A 281 -4.29 -11.00 14.11
N ILE A 282 -4.71 -9.74 14.01
CA ILE A 282 -5.56 -9.21 12.93
C ILE A 282 -5.29 -7.71 12.74
N ALA A 283 -5.49 -7.22 11.54
CA ALA A 283 -5.38 -5.80 11.23
C ALA A 283 -6.72 -5.21 10.78
N VAL A 284 -6.99 -3.97 11.17
CA VAL A 284 -8.05 -3.13 10.60
C VAL A 284 -7.39 -2.16 9.62
N THR A 285 -7.84 -2.12 8.39
CA THR A 285 -7.21 -1.28 7.37
C THR A 285 -8.23 -0.61 6.45
N THR A 286 -7.84 0.47 5.80
CA THR A 286 -8.61 1.06 4.71
C THR A 286 -8.20 0.46 3.37
N VAL A 287 -9.09 0.51 2.37
CA VAL A 287 -8.78 0.07 0.99
C VAL A 287 -7.50 0.75 0.48
N GLY A 288 -6.56 -0.01 -0.07
CA GLY A 288 -5.33 0.50 -0.66
C GLY A 288 -4.19 -0.52 -0.66
N ALA A 289 -2.95 -0.05 -0.88
CA ALA A 289 -1.75 -0.88 -0.90
C ALA A 289 -1.53 -1.68 0.41
N ASN A 290 -2.01 -1.15 1.54
CA ASN A 290 -1.96 -1.85 2.82
C ASN A 290 -2.60 -3.24 2.77
N THR A 291 -3.69 -3.42 1.99
CA THR A 291 -4.36 -4.73 1.90
C THR A 291 -3.50 -5.75 1.16
N ALA A 292 -2.69 -5.31 0.20
CA ALA A 292 -1.73 -6.15 -0.48
C ALA A 292 -0.52 -6.49 0.42
N GLU A 293 -0.04 -5.50 1.17
CA GLU A 293 1.06 -5.68 2.14
C GLU A 293 0.68 -6.67 3.25
N LEU A 294 -0.49 -6.51 3.86
CA LEU A 294 -1.00 -7.44 4.87
C LEU A 294 -1.20 -8.85 4.31
N ALA A 295 -1.74 -8.95 3.09
CA ALA A 295 -1.88 -10.25 2.41
C ALA A 295 -0.51 -10.91 2.19
N ALA A 296 0.48 -10.15 1.71
CA ALA A 296 1.84 -10.65 1.50
C ALA A 296 2.50 -11.14 2.79
N LEU A 297 2.21 -10.50 3.92
CA LEU A 297 2.67 -10.92 5.25
C LEU A 297 1.81 -12.02 5.87
N ASN A 298 0.78 -12.47 5.18
CA ASN A 298 -0.20 -13.45 5.65
C ASN A 298 -0.91 -13.02 6.96
N VAL A 299 -1.20 -11.72 7.07
CA VAL A 299 -1.88 -11.12 8.22
C VAL A 299 -3.38 -11.03 7.94
N PRO A 300 -4.24 -11.66 8.76
CA PRO A 300 -5.68 -11.49 8.68
C PRO A 300 -6.08 -10.01 8.79
N MET A 301 -7.14 -9.61 8.09
CA MET A 301 -7.55 -8.22 8.09
C MET A 301 -9.05 -8.04 7.92
N VAL A 302 -9.56 -6.93 8.46
CA VAL A 302 -10.87 -6.35 8.17
C VAL A 302 -10.65 -5.03 7.41
N VAL A 303 -11.29 -4.89 6.26
CA VAL A 303 -11.09 -3.73 5.38
C VAL A 303 -12.27 -2.79 5.49
N LEU A 304 -12.00 -1.53 5.84
CA LEU A 304 -13.00 -0.51 6.05
C LEU A 304 -13.13 0.42 4.83
N LEU A 305 -14.36 0.63 4.38
CA LEU A 305 -14.72 1.58 3.34
C LEU A 305 -15.89 2.46 3.83
N PRO A 306 -15.61 3.50 4.66
CA PRO A 306 -16.63 4.38 5.19
C PRO A 306 -17.43 5.09 4.10
N ALA A 307 -18.74 5.24 4.31
CA ALA A 307 -19.66 5.93 3.40
C ALA A 307 -19.16 7.33 3.02
N GLN A 308 -18.55 8.04 3.96
CA GLN A 308 -17.98 9.37 3.78
C GLN A 308 -16.80 9.37 2.76
N GLN A 309 -16.05 8.27 2.65
CA GLN A 309 -15.03 8.12 1.60
C GLN A 309 -15.65 7.98 0.21
N LEU A 310 -16.82 7.39 0.14
CA LEU A 310 -17.57 7.22 -1.10
C LEU A 310 -18.30 8.51 -1.49
N ARG A 311 -18.43 9.49 -0.57
CA ARG A 311 -19.20 10.74 -0.74
C ARG A 311 -20.59 10.48 -1.31
N VAL A 312 -21.26 9.44 -0.79
CA VAL A 312 -22.60 9.09 -1.21
C VAL A 312 -23.58 10.14 -0.67
N ARG A 313 -23.85 11.15 -1.48
CA ARG A 313 -25.07 11.95 -1.32
C ARG A 313 -26.20 11.20 -2.03
N ARG A 314 -27.38 11.15 -1.44
CA ARG A 314 -28.59 10.77 -2.17
C ARG A 314 -28.62 11.61 -3.45
N ALA A 315 -28.44 10.97 -4.60
CA ALA A 315 -28.60 11.63 -5.87
C ALA A 315 -30.09 12.00 -6.04
N HIS A 316 -30.41 13.27 -6.06
CA HIS A 316 -31.73 13.72 -6.49
C HIS A 316 -31.87 13.40 -7.98
N PRO A 317 -33.04 13.03 -8.52
CA PRO A 317 -33.23 12.75 -9.94
C PRO A 317 -32.67 13.83 -10.89
N TRP A 318 -32.59 15.07 -10.41
CA TRP A 318 -32.03 16.24 -11.14
C TRP A 318 -30.49 16.36 -11.08
N ASP A 319 -29.81 15.59 -10.21
CA ASP A 319 -28.35 15.63 -10.10
C ASP A 319 -27.64 14.99 -11.30
N GLY A 320 -28.35 14.15 -12.08
CA GLY A 320 -27.83 13.58 -13.32
C GLY A 320 -27.66 14.60 -14.45
N LEU A 321 -28.55 15.59 -14.54
CA LEU A 321 -28.44 16.71 -15.48
C LEU A 321 -27.43 17.77 -15.00
N ALA A 322 -27.35 18.02 -13.70
CA ALA A 322 -26.33 18.86 -13.10
C ALA A 322 -24.93 18.24 -13.24
N GLY A 323 -24.80 16.90 -13.17
CA GLY A 323 -23.53 16.17 -13.38
C GLY A 323 -22.92 16.37 -14.75
N LEU A 324 -23.72 16.55 -15.81
CA LEU A 324 -23.26 16.89 -17.15
C LEU A 324 -22.72 18.34 -17.26
N LEU A 325 -23.28 19.26 -16.47
CA LEU A 325 -22.81 20.66 -16.38
C LEU A 325 -21.58 20.80 -15.47
N VAL A 326 -21.34 19.83 -14.60
CA VAL A 326 -20.24 19.77 -13.63
C VAL A 326 -18.94 19.19 -14.21
N ALA A 327 -18.95 18.80 -15.48
CA ALA A 327 -17.74 18.41 -16.23
C ALA A 327 -16.74 19.58 -16.46
N LEU A 328 -16.96 20.73 -15.87
CA LEU A 328 -16.06 21.88 -15.91
C LEU A 328 -15.03 21.83 -14.77
N PRO A 329 -13.76 22.23 -15.01
CA PRO A 329 -12.61 21.98 -14.11
C PRO A 329 -12.71 22.52 -12.68
N ALA A 330 -13.66 23.41 -12.39
CA ALA A 330 -13.84 24.02 -11.06
C ALA A 330 -14.62 23.17 -10.05
N ILE A 331 -15.17 22.02 -10.43
CA ILE A 331 -16.20 21.32 -9.67
C ILE A 331 -15.84 19.86 -9.30
N GLY A 332 -14.58 19.54 -9.18
CA GLY A 332 -14.03 18.18 -8.93
C GLY A 332 -14.58 17.41 -7.72
N ARG A 333 -15.39 18.06 -6.85
CA ARG A 333 -16.04 17.40 -5.70
C ARG A 333 -17.23 16.51 -6.08
N HIS A 334 -17.87 16.75 -7.22
CA HIS A 334 -19.06 16.01 -7.65
C HIS A 334 -18.74 14.82 -8.56
N TRP A 335 -17.55 14.81 -9.18
CA TRP A 335 -17.10 13.71 -10.04
C TRP A 335 -16.98 12.38 -9.31
N THR A 336 -16.51 12.39 -8.08
CA THR A 336 -16.33 11.15 -7.30
C THR A 336 -17.66 10.50 -6.96
N ALA A 337 -18.72 11.29 -6.68
CA ALA A 337 -20.04 10.75 -6.45
C ALA A 337 -20.68 10.21 -7.74
N LEU A 338 -20.51 10.92 -8.87
CA LEU A 338 -21.00 10.45 -10.16
C LEU A 338 -20.31 9.15 -10.58
N VAL A 339 -18.97 9.09 -10.51
CA VAL A 339 -18.21 7.88 -10.83
C VAL A 339 -18.61 6.72 -9.92
N PHE A 340 -18.82 6.98 -8.64
CA PHE A 340 -19.32 5.98 -7.70
C PHE A 340 -20.66 5.40 -8.16
N TRP A 341 -21.66 6.25 -8.43
CA TRP A 341 -22.99 5.79 -8.85
C TRP A 341 -22.98 5.12 -10.21
N VAL A 342 -22.13 5.57 -11.13
CA VAL A 342 -21.93 4.89 -12.43
C VAL A 342 -21.33 3.49 -12.23
N LEU A 343 -20.37 3.32 -11.30
CA LEU A 343 -19.81 2.01 -11.01
C LEU A 343 -20.84 1.07 -10.36
N VAL A 344 -21.64 1.58 -9.43
CA VAL A 344 -22.74 0.83 -8.80
C VAL A 344 -23.78 0.44 -9.85
N ALA A 345 -24.19 1.37 -10.71
CA ALA A 345 -25.14 1.10 -11.78
C ALA A 345 -24.62 0.05 -12.79
N LYS A 346 -23.33 0.12 -13.12
CA LYS A 346 -22.69 -0.85 -14.02
C LYS A 346 -22.60 -2.24 -13.40
N GLY A 347 -22.30 -2.32 -12.10
CA GLY A 347 -22.19 -3.60 -11.38
C GLY A 347 -23.52 -4.29 -11.12
N LEU A 348 -24.54 -3.51 -10.72
CA LEU A 348 -25.88 -4.05 -10.37
C LEU A 348 -26.80 -4.24 -11.57
N GLY A 349 -26.56 -3.52 -12.68
CA GLY A 349 -27.50 -3.35 -13.75
C GLY A 349 -28.62 -2.35 -13.43
N TRP A 350 -29.24 -1.79 -14.48
CA TRP A 350 -30.11 -0.63 -14.39
C TRP A 350 -31.33 -0.81 -13.48
N ARG A 351 -31.95 -2.00 -13.44
CA ARG A 351 -33.14 -2.28 -12.59
C ARG A 351 -32.82 -2.26 -11.09
N ARG A 352 -31.75 -2.96 -10.67
CA ARG A 352 -31.32 -3.01 -9.26
C ARG A 352 -30.78 -1.67 -8.79
N PHE A 353 -30.10 -0.94 -9.67
CA PHE A 353 -29.64 0.40 -9.41
C PHE A 353 -30.76 1.36 -9.03
N TRP A 354 -31.89 1.33 -9.77
CA TRP A 354 -33.06 2.15 -9.42
C TRP A 354 -33.71 1.73 -8.10
N GLN A 355 -33.67 0.48 -7.72
CA GLN A 355 -34.14 0.03 -6.41
C GLN A 355 -33.32 0.64 -5.28
N VAL A 356 -31.98 0.68 -5.41
CA VAL A 356 -31.09 1.33 -4.43
C VAL A 356 -31.39 2.83 -4.30
N LEU A 357 -31.66 3.52 -5.42
CA LEU A 357 -31.94 4.95 -5.40
C LEU A 357 -33.33 5.29 -4.83
N GLN A 358 -34.31 4.41 -4.96
CA GLN A 358 -35.69 4.63 -4.51
C GLN A 358 -35.93 4.15 -3.08
N ALA A 359 -35.01 3.36 -2.51
CA ALA A 359 -35.15 2.90 -1.12
C ALA A 359 -35.11 4.09 -0.14
N PRO A 360 -35.92 4.09 0.92
CA PRO A 360 -35.90 5.13 1.96
C PRO A 360 -34.51 5.21 2.61
N ASP A 361 -33.85 4.07 2.77
CA ASP A 361 -32.47 3.96 3.23
C ASP A 361 -31.60 3.29 2.18
N ILE A 362 -30.31 3.64 2.15
CA ILE A 362 -29.34 3.06 1.22
C ILE A 362 -29.07 1.61 1.65
N ASP A 363 -29.37 0.65 0.78
CA ASP A 363 -28.94 -0.73 0.98
C ASP A 363 -27.44 -0.86 0.66
N TRP A 364 -26.64 -0.85 1.70
CA TRP A 364 -25.19 -0.91 1.59
C TRP A 364 -24.69 -2.26 1.10
N GLN A 365 -25.44 -3.33 1.29
CA GLN A 365 -25.11 -4.64 0.75
C GLN A 365 -25.19 -4.62 -0.79
N LEU A 366 -26.26 -4.08 -1.36
CA LEU A 366 -26.38 -3.88 -2.79
C LEU A 366 -25.34 -2.92 -3.34
N VAL A 367 -24.97 -1.87 -2.58
CA VAL A 367 -23.88 -0.97 -2.95
C VAL A 367 -22.55 -1.73 -3.01
N LYS A 368 -22.25 -2.57 -2.03
CA LYS A 368 -21.05 -3.42 -2.00
C LYS A 368 -21.01 -4.35 -3.21
N GLU A 369 -22.12 -5.03 -3.53
CA GLU A 369 -22.24 -5.89 -4.72
C GLU A 369 -21.96 -5.11 -6.02
N GLY A 370 -22.56 -3.91 -6.15
CA GLY A 370 -22.37 -3.06 -7.33
C GLY A 370 -20.96 -2.50 -7.47
N LEU A 371 -20.30 -2.21 -6.37
CA LEU A 371 -18.90 -1.78 -6.38
C LEU A 371 -17.95 -2.91 -6.73
N GLY A 372 -18.28 -4.15 -6.37
CA GLY A 372 -17.35 -5.27 -6.38
C GLY A 372 -16.21 -5.11 -5.37
N TYR A 373 -15.32 -6.07 -5.33
CA TYR A 373 -14.20 -6.10 -4.38
C TYR A 373 -13.26 -4.93 -4.55
N LYS A 374 -12.70 -4.43 -3.44
CA LYS A 374 -11.76 -3.30 -3.38
C LYS A 374 -10.45 -3.67 -2.70
N ALA A 375 -10.46 -4.62 -1.78
CA ALA A 375 -9.24 -5.16 -1.20
C ALA A 375 -8.48 -6.01 -2.23
N TRP A 376 -7.19 -5.82 -2.33
CA TRP A 376 -6.36 -6.57 -3.28
C TRP A 376 -6.51 -8.09 -3.16
N PRO A 377 -6.49 -8.71 -1.95
CA PRO A 377 -6.67 -10.15 -1.84
C PRO A 377 -8.01 -10.64 -2.41
N ASN A 378 -9.11 -9.92 -2.18
CA ASN A 378 -10.42 -10.27 -2.73
C ASN A 378 -10.46 -10.12 -4.26
N LEU A 379 -9.82 -9.06 -4.80
CA LEU A 379 -9.67 -8.88 -6.25
C LEU A 379 -8.87 -10.03 -6.89
N TRP A 380 -7.82 -10.48 -6.21
CA TRP A 380 -6.99 -11.59 -6.72
C TRP A 380 -7.70 -12.93 -6.64
N ALA A 381 -8.49 -13.14 -5.58
CA ALA A 381 -9.28 -14.36 -5.39
C ALA A 381 -10.51 -14.42 -6.27
N GLY A 382 -11.04 -13.28 -6.74
CA GLY A 382 -12.34 -13.18 -7.38
C GLY A 382 -13.52 -13.46 -6.44
N GLN A 383 -13.26 -13.49 -5.14
CA GLN A 383 -14.24 -13.72 -4.06
C GLN A 383 -13.80 -13.01 -2.78
N GLU A 384 -14.72 -12.86 -1.82
CA GLU A 384 -14.40 -12.26 -0.52
C GLU A 384 -13.67 -13.28 0.37
N ILE A 385 -12.35 -13.11 0.53
CA ILE A 385 -11.51 -13.92 1.43
C ILE A 385 -11.10 -13.14 2.69
N VAL A 386 -11.24 -11.82 2.65
CA VAL A 386 -11.15 -10.93 3.80
C VAL A 386 -12.38 -10.03 3.83
N PRO A 387 -13.00 -9.76 4.99
CA PRO A 387 -14.21 -8.96 5.05
C PRO A 387 -13.97 -7.52 4.62
N GLU A 388 -14.84 -7.02 3.74
CA GLU A 388 -14.93 -5.62 3.34
C GLU A 388 -16.20 -4.99 3.91
N LEU A 389 -16.06 -4.08 4.87
CA LEU A 389 -17.16 -3.37 5.50
C LEU A 389 -17.39 -2.05 4.77
N VAL A 390 -18.54 -1.92 4.12
CA VAL A 390 -18.89 -0.77 3.27
C VAL A 390 -20.10 -0.05 3.84
N GLY A 391 -20.01 1.26 3.98
CA GLY A 391 -21.16 2.06 4.42
C GLY A 391 -20.90 2.92 5.66
N PRO A 392 -21.95 3.30 6.39
CA PRO A 392 -21.79 3.89 7.72
C PRO A 392 -21.26 2.84 8.67
N LEU A 393 -20.04 3.07 9.18
CA LEU A 393 -19.35 2.12 10.03
C LEU A 393 -19.57 2.50 11.49
N ASP A 394 -20.08 1.55 12.27
CA ASP A 394 -20.20 1.65 13.72
C ASP A 394 -18.94 1.03 14.36
N PRO A 395 -18.15 1.78 15.15
CA PRO A 395 -16.97 1.27 15.84
C PRO A 395 -17.26 0.06 16.72
N GLN A 396 -18.42 0.03 17.38
CA GLN A 396 -18.81 -1.10 18.23
C GLN A 396 -19.00 -2.37 17.39
N ALA A 397 -19.76 -2.30 16.30
CA ALA A 397 -19.99 -3.46 15.43
C ALA A 397 -18.68 -3.98 14.81
N VAL A 398 -17.76 -3.07 14.45
CA VAL A 398 -16.43 -3.46 13.94
C VAL A 398 -15.62 -4.15 15.05
N ALA A 399 -15.61 -3.62 16.26
CA ALA A 399 -14.89 -4.22 17.39
C ALA A 399 -15.48 -5.59 17.78
N GLU A 400 -16.79 -5.74 17.81
CA GLU A 400 -17.47 -7.03 18.05
C GLU A 400 -17.04 -8.08 17.00
N GLN A 401 -16.94 -7.70 15.73
CA GLN A 401 -16.46 -8.59 14.69
C GLN A 401 -14.99 -8.97 14.88
N LEU A 402 -14.13 -8.04 15.33
CA LEU A 402 -12.72 -8.33 15.63
C LEU A 402 -12.60 -9.28 16.81
N ILE A 403 -13.37 -9.05 17.89
CA ILE A 403 -13.43 -9.94 19.06
C ILE A 403 -13.89 -11.34 18.63
N HIS A 404 -14.94 -11.42 17.82
CA HIS A 404 -15.38 -12.70 17.27
C HIS A 404 -14.24 -13.46 16.58
N TYR A 405 -13.46 -12.82 15.71
CA TYR A 405 -12.31 -13.47 15.07
C TYR A 405 -11.23 -13.88 16.05
N LEU A 406 -10.96 -13.09 17.09
CA LEU A 406 -9.98 -13.43 18.13
C LEU A 406 -10.41 -14.62 18.99
N ASP A 407 -11.71 -14.76 19.23
CA ASP A 407 -12.31 -15.89 19.94
C ASP A 407 -12.45 -17.15 19.08
N HIS A 408 -12.37 -16.99 17.74
CA HIS A 408 -12.49 -18.08 16.76
C HIS A 408 -11.21 -18.22 15.92
N PRO A 409 -10.09 -18.68 16.52
CA PRO A 409 -8.78 -18.73 15.85
C PRO A 409 -8.77 -19.60 14.58
N GLN A 410 -9.71 -20.54 14.44
CA GLN A 410 -9.92 -21.33 13.22
C GLN A 410 -10.33 -20.47 12.02
N GLU A 411 -11.11 -19.39 12.23
CA GLU A 411 -11.50 -18.47 11.15
C GLU A 411 -10.31 -17.61 10.70
N LEU A 412 -9.49 -17.14 11.65
CA LEU A 412 -8.23 -16.47 11.32
C LEU A 412 -7.27 -17.39 10.55
N ALA A 413 -7.20 -18.67 10.94
CA ALA A 413 -6.38 -19.65 10.25
C ALA A 413 -6.91 -19.89 8.81
N ALA A 414 -8.21 -20.00 8.62
CA ALA A 414 -8.83 -20.12 7.30
C ALA A 414 -8.54 -18.89 6.42
N MET A 415 -8.62 -17.69 6.99
CA MET A 415 -8.27 -16.45 6.29
C MET A 415 -6.80 -16.45 5.86
N LYS A 416 -5.87 -16.87 6.74
CA LYS A 416 -4.43 -17.01 6.42
C LYS A 416 -4.22 -17.99 5.25
N VAL A 417 -4.88 -19.14 5.26
CA VAL A 417 -4.79 -20.12 4.16
C VAL A 417 -5.28 -19.50 2.84
N ALA A 418 -6.39 -18.79 2.87
CA ALA A 418 -6.92 -18.13 1.69
C ALA A 418 -6.00 -17.01 1.17
N LEU A 419 -5.42 -16.19 2.07
CA LEU A 419 -4.42 -15.19 1.72
C LEU A 419 -3.18 -15.81 1.07
N GLN A 420 -2.63 -16.87 1.67
CA GLN A 420 -1.46 -17.56 1.12
C GLN A 420 -1.72 -18.13 -0.28
N ALA A 421 -2.93 -18.64 -0.54
CA ALA A 421 -3.30 -19.19 -1.84
C ALA A 421 -3.30 -18.13 -2.95
N VAL A 422 -3.66 -16.88 -2.65
CA VAL A 422 -3.74 -15.80 -3.67
C VAL A 422 -2.44 -15.02 -3.82
N VAL A 423 -1.60 -15.00 -2.81
CA VAL A 423 -0.33 -14.26 -2.84
C VAL A 423 0.79 -15.09 -3.48
N GLY A 424 0.83 -16.38 -3.22
CA GLY A 424 1.86 -17.29 -3.72
C GLY A 424 3.06 -17.44 -2.76
N SER A 425 4.16 -17.97 -3.28
CA SER A 425 5.38 -18.23 -2.50
C SER A 425 6.45 -17.17 -2.74
N PRO A 426 7.32 -16.90 -1.75
CA PRO A 426 8.50 -16.07 -1.92
C PRO A 426 9.46 -16.60 -2.99
N GLY A 427 10.35 -15.73 -3.53
CA GLY A 427 11.37 -16.08 -4.51
C GLY A 427 11.38 -15.18 -5.75
N ALA A 428 10.41 -14.28 -5.89
CA ALA A 428 10.32 -13.37 -7.02
C ALA A 428 11.49 -12.39 -7.09
N ALA A 429 11.95 -11.86 -5.95
CA ALA A 429 13.08 -10.95 -5.88
C ALA A 429 14.38 -11.65 -6.31
N ALA A 430 14.61 -12.88 -5.85
CA ALA A 430 15.76 -13.68 -6.29
C ALA A 430 15.71 -13.95 -7.80
N SER A 431 14.55 -14.32 -8.33
CA SER A 431 14.35 -14.54 -9.75
C SER A 431 14.60 -13.28 -10.58
N LEU A 432 14.11 -12.11 -10.13
CA LEU A 432 14.35 -10.84 -10.83
C LEU A 432 15.83 -10.44 -10.76
N VAL A 433 16.51 -10.68 -9.65
CA VAL A 433 17.96 -10.46 -9.51
C VAL A 433 18.74 -11.33 -10.50
N GLU A 434 18.44 -12.63 -10.59
CA GLU A 434 19.11 -13.53 -11.55
C GLU A 434 18.86 -13.09 -13.01
N LEU A 435 17.64 -12.70 -13.36
CA LEU A 435 17.33 -12.13 -14.68
C LEU A 435 18.16 -10.88 -14.95
N THR A 436 18.26 -9.98 -13.98
CA THR A 436 19.03 -8.74 -14.11
C THR A 436 20.51 -9.01 -14.30
N LEU A 437 21.08 -9.90 -13.49
CA LEU A 437 22.50 -10.23 -13.57
C LEU A 437 22.85 -11.01 -14.85
N SER A 438 21.93 -11.86 -15.33
CA SER A 438 22.12 -12.57 -16.61
C SER A 438 22.25 -11.59 -17.78
N GLU A 439 21.41 -10.55 -17.83
CA GLU A 439 21.47 -9.51 -18.88
C GLU A 439 22.73 -8.66 -18.80
N LEU A 440 23.29 -8.45 -17.62
CA LEU A 440 24.55 -7.74 -17.44
C LEU A 440 25.76 -8.58 -17.87
N SER A 441 25.67 -9.93 -17.88
CA SER A 441 26.73 -10.82 -18.28
C SER A 441 26.81 -11.08 -19.80
N VAL A 442 25.69 -10.94 -20.52
CA VAL A 442 25.57 -11.17 -21.99
C VAL A 442 26.36 -10.16 -22.83
N GLY A 443 26.94 -9.13 -22.27
CA GLY A 443 27.73 -8.11 -22.97
C GLY A 443 29.27 -8.38 -23.00
N LYS A 444 29.71 -9.60 -22.80
CA LYS A 444 31.16 -9.98 -22.80
C LYS A 444 31.67 -10.63 -24.10
N GLU A 445 30.82 -10.71 -25.14
CA GLU A 445 31.29 -11.16 -26.48
C GLU A 445 31.41 -10.01 -27.45
#